data_a97ef3e71ace6e75b13e244308260eee
#
_entry.id   a97ef3e71ace6e75b13e244308260eee
#
_cell.length_a   1.000
_cell.length_b   1.000
_cell.length_c   1.000
_cell.angle_alpha   90.00
_cell.angle_beta   90.00
_cell.angle_gamma   90.00
#
_symmetry.space_group_name_H-M   'P 1'
#
loop_
_entity.id
_entity.type
_entity.pdbx_description
1 polymer ?
#
loop_
_entity_poly.entity_id
_entity_poly.type
_entity_poly.pdbx_seq_one_letter_code
_entity_poly.pdbx_strand_id
1 'polypeptide(L)'
;MKLSKTLIFAILLLLAVNTQFLWEGELGFLTFLIDFILFVCVVVLFVLFVKRGYKLVREKVRNRRDVVELVAIFGILCIIAVWPYGIIQRTDIESPAIMKASRRGVAGSSYALYLKEDGTFRDRQVCFGVYDETGTYRISNDTIYFFSDDYPFDYAVMDSTTIRVHMKRAKDKNALSNAVYYIHND
;
A
#
# COMPACT_ATOMS: atom_id res chain seq x y z
N MET A 1 -5.09 -35.26 6.65
CA MET A 1 -6.10 -34.78 5.66
C MET A 1 -5.32 -34.06 4.55
N LYS A 2 -5.32 -34.56 3.30
CA LYS A 2 -4.61 -33.88 2.20
C LYS A 2 -5.46 -32.70 1.72
N LEU A 3 -4.93 -31.48 1.83
CA LEU A 3 -5.53 -30.27 1.26
C LEU A 3 -5.50 -30.34 -0.26
N SER A 4 -6.53 -29.82 -0.94
CA SER A 4 -6.51 -29.72 -2.39
C SER A 4 -5.50 -28.66 -2.84
N LYS A 5 -4.93 -28.85 -4.03
CA LYS A 5 -3.98 -27.87 -4.62
C LYS A 5 -4.61 -26.47 -4.75
N THR A 6 -5.91 -26.41 -5.04
CA THR A 6 -6.65 -25.14 -5.15
C THR A 6 -6.77 -24.43 -3.79
N LEU A 7 -7.02 -25.17 -2.71
CA LEU A 7 -7.11 -24.59 -1.39
C LEU A 7 -5.74 -24.11 -0.89
N ILE A 8 -4.67 -24.86 -1.16
CA ILE A 8 -3.29 -24.45 -0.86
C ILE A 8 -2.98 -23.15 -1.62
N PHE A 9 -3.29 -23.08 -2.90
CA PHE A 9 -3.11 -21.87 -3.71
C PHE A 9 -3.89 -20.67 -3.13
N ALA A 10 -5.15 -20.87 -2.74
CA ALA A 10 -5.96 -19.82 -2.12
C ALA A 10 -5.36 -19.30 -0.81
N ILE A 11 -4.84 -20.20 0.04
CA ILE A 11 -4.17 -19.80 1.31
C ILE A 11 -2.88 -19.02 1.02
N LEU A 12 -2.05 -19.50 0.10
CA LEU A 12 -0.82 -18.79 -0.28
C LEU A 12 -1.11 -17.40 -0.85
N LEU A 13 -2.15 -17.29 -1.68
CA LEU A 13 -2.59 -16.00 -2.22
C LEU A 13 -3.09 -15.06 -1.13
N LEU A 14 -3.88 -15.55 -0.17
CA LEU A 14 -4.31 -14.77 0.98
C LEU A 14 -3.13 -14.27 1.80
N LEU A 15 -2.14 -15.13 2.06
CA LEU A 15 -0.91 -14.74 2.77
C LEU A 15 -0.14 -13.68 1.97
N ALA A 16 0.03 -13.85 0.65
CA ALA A 16 0.74 -12.89 -0.19
C ALA A 16 0.07 -11.51 -0.16
N VAL A 17 -1.26 -11.43 -0.27
CA VAL A 17 -2.01 -10.18 -0.17
C VAL A 17 -1.85 -9.55 1.23
N ASN A 18 -1.90 -10.36 2.31
CA ASN A 18 -1.80 -9.82 3.68
C ASN A 18 -0.36 -9.45 4.09
N THR A 19 0.66 -9.84 3.35
CA THR A 19 2.04 -9.41 3.58
C THR A 19 2.45 -8.20 2.75
N GLN A 20 1.54 -7.62 1.97
CA GLN A 20 1.81 -6.49 1.08
C GLN A 20 2.39 -5.28 1.83
N PHE A 21 1.94 -5.01 3.05
CA PHE A 21 2.44 -3.93 3.88
C PHE A 21 3.96 -3.99 4.19
N LEU A 22 4.59 -5.19 4.08
CA LEU A 22 6.02 -5.36 4.35
C LEU A 22 6.93 -4.83 3.24
N TRP A 23 6.46 -4.87 1.99
CA TRP A 23 7.26 -4.55 0.80
C TRP A 23 6.68 -3.42 -0.05
N GLU A 24 5.44 -3.02 0.21
CA GLU A 24 4.85 -1.83 -0.41
C GLU A 24 5.64 -0.59 0.00
N GLY A 25 6.02 0.23 -0.98
CA GLY A 25 6.81 1.44 -0.75
C GLY A 25 8.33 1.25 -0.95
N GLU A 26 8.87 0.04 -0.81
CA GLU A 26 10.30 -0.23 -0.99
C GLU A 26 10.62 -0.67 -2.44
N LEU A 27 9.70 -1.37 -3.08
CA LEU A 27 9.90 -1.96 -4.41
C LEU A 27 9.57 -1.02 -5.58
N GLY A 28 9.00 0.14 -5.30
CA GLY A 28 8.70 1.14 -6.32
C GLY A 28 7.87 0.59 -7.48
N PHE A 29 8.36 0.69 -8.73
CA PHE A 29 7.68 0.19 -9.92
C PHE A 29 7.40 -1.33 -9.87
N LEU A 30 8.24 -2.12 -9.21
CA LEU A 30 8.00 -3.56 -9.05
C LEU A 30 6.72 -3.86 -8.27
N THR A 31 6.32 -2.98 -7.36
CA THR A 31 5.03 -3.08 -6.66
C THR A 31 3.89 -3.20 -7.65
N PHE A 32 3.85 -2.34 -8.68
CA PHE A 32 2.81 -2.40 -9.71
C PHE A 32 2.77 -3.76 -10.44
N LEU A 33 3.94 -4.32 -10.78
CA LEU A 33 4.01 -5.63 -11.45
C LEU A 33 3.52 -6.75 -10.53
N ILE A 34 3.89 -6.71 -9.25
CA ILE A 34 3.46 -7.71 -8.27
C ILE A 34 1.95 -7.62 -8.05
N ASP A 35 1.40 -6.43 -7.91
CA ASP A 35 -0.04 -6.20 -7.75
C ASP A 35 -0.82 -6.72 -8.96
N PHE A 36 -0.29 -6.50 -10.16
CA PHE A 36 -0.89 -7.04 -11.38
C PHE A 36 -0.87 -8.59 -11.39
N ILE A 37 0.24 -9.21 -10.98
CA ILE A 37 0.33 -10.68 -10.85
C ILE A 37 -0.66 -11.20 -9.80
N LEU A 38 -0.74 -10.56 -8.63
CA LEU A 38 -1.69 -10.93 -7.58
C LEU A 38 -3.13 -10.82 -8.08
N PHE A 39 -3.46 -9.75 -8.79
CA PHE A 39 -4.78 -9.59 -9.42
C PHE A 39 -5.10 -10.73 -10.40
N VAL A 40 -4.16 -11.10 -11.28
CA VAL A 40 -4.33 -12.24 -12.19
C VAL A 40 -4.54 -13.54 -11.40
N CYS A 41 -3.79 -13.77 -10.33
CA CYS A 41 -3.96 -14.93 -9.46
C CYS A 41 -5.35 -14.98 -8.81
N VAL A 42 -5.90 -13.84 -8.38
CA VAL A 42 -7.28 -13.75 -7.85
C VAL A 42 -8.30 -14.13 -8.92
N VAL A 43 -8.14 -13.63 -10.15
CA VAL A 43 -9.01 -13.98 -11.28
C VAL A 43 -8.94 -15.49 -11.58
N VAL A 44 -7.74 -16.08 -11.60
CA VAL A 44 -7.56 -17.53 -11.79
C VAL A 44 -8.25 -18.32 -10.68
N LEU A 45 -8.07 -17.90 -9.41
CA LEU A 45 -8.73 -18.55 -8.27
C LEU A 45 -10.26 -18.47 -8.37
N PHE A 46 -10.79 -17.32 -8.79
CA PHE A 46 -12.22 -17.16 -9.03
C PHE A 46 -12.76 -18.10 -10.12
N VAL A 47 -12.04 -18.22 -11.26
CA VAL A 47 -12.41 -19.16 -12.34
C VAL A 47 -12.38 -20.60 -11.84
N LEU A 48 -11.36 -20.99 -11.06
CA LEU A 48 -11.27 -22.33 -10.47
C LEU A 48 -12.42 -22.60 -9.48
N PHE A 49 -12.80 -21.60 -8.67
CA PHE A 49 -13.93 -21.65 -7.77
C PHE A 49 -15.25 -21.91 -8.54
N VAL A 50 -15.51 -21.12 -9.59
CA VAL A 50 -16.72 -21.26 -10.40
C VAL A 50 -16.76 -22.64 -11.09
N LYS A 51 -15.66 -23.09 -11.71
CA LYS A 51 -15.58 -24.42 -12.33
C LYS A 51 -15.86 -25.53 -11.34
N ARG A 52 -15.29 -25.44 -10.12
CA ARG A 52 -15.49 -26.46 -9.08
C ARG A 52 -16.92 -26.45 -8.55
N GLY A 53 -17.50 -25.27 -8.34
CA GLY A 53 -18.90 -25.12 -7.96
C GLY A 53 -19.85 -25.70 -8.99
N TYR A 54 -19.64 -25.37 -10.28
CA TYR A 54 -20.42 -25.93 -11.38
C TYR A 54 -20.36 -27.47 -11.41
N LYS A 55 -19.16 -28.05 -11.25
CA LYS A 55 -18.96 -29.49 -11.21
C LYS A 55 -19.73 -30.15 -10.06
N LEU A 56 -19.69 -29.57 -8.86
CA LEU A 56 -20.40 -30.05 -7.69
C LEU A 56 -21.91 -30.10 -7.93
N VAL A 57 -22.46 -29.04 -8.51
CA VAL A 57 -23.91 -28.95 -8.82
C VAL A 57 -24.31 -29.96 -9.90
N ARG A 58 -23.54 -30.05 -10.98
CA ARG A 58 -23.87 -30.90 -12.12
C ARG A 58 -23.79 -32.40 -11.80
N GLU A 59 -22.73 -32.81 -11.09
CA GLU A 59 -22.48 -34.21 -10.78
C GLU A 59 -23.25 -34.69 -9.52
N LYS A 60 -24.02 -33.82 -8.87
CA LYS A 60 -24.74 -34.09 -7.61
C LYS A 60 -23.84 -34.75 -6.56
N VAL A 61 -22.52 -34.51 -6.66
CA VAL A 61 -21.53 -35.05 -5.72
C VAL A 61 -21.70 -34.36 -4.38
N ARG A 62 -22.26 -35.09 -3.41
CA ARG A 62 -22.52 -34.61 -2.05
C ARG A 62 -21.38 -34.99 -1.10
N ASN A 63 -20.14 -34.91 -1.57
CA ASN A 63 -18.99 -35.13 -0.70
C ASN A 63 -18.82 -33.92 0.21
N ARG A 64 -19.04 -34.11 1.51
CA ARG A 64 -18.93 -33.05 2.53
C ARG A 64 -17.61 -32.30 2.45
N ARG A 65 -16.52 -32.97 2.11
CA ARG A 65 -15.20 -32.38 1.98
C ARG A 65 -15.13 -31.33 0.85
N ASP A 66 -15.68 -31.66 -0.32
CA ASP A 66 -15.63 -30.75 -1.48
C ASP A 66 -16.47 -29.49 -1.24
N VAL A 67 -17.57 -29.64 -0.52
CA VAL A 67 -18.41 -28.49 -0.09
C VAL A 67 -17.65 -27.59 0.89
N VAL A 68 -17.00 -28.18 1.91
CA VAL A 68 -16.21 -27.40 2.89
C VAL A 68 -15.06 -26.67 2.22
N GLU A 69 -14.33 -27.32 1.29
CA GLU A 69 -13.27 -26.66 0.55
C GLU A 69 -13.79 -25.50 -0.33
N LEU A 70 -14.95 -25.68 -0.97
CA LEU A 70 -15.57 -24.63 -1.78
C LEU A 70 -15.98 -23.42 -0.91
N VAL A 71 -16.57 -23.67 0.24
CA VAL A 71 -16.93 -22.61 1.21
C VAL A 71 -15.69 -21.89 1.73
N ALA A 72 -14.60 -22.62 2.00
CA ALA A 72 -13.34 -22.02 2.44
C ALA A 72 -12.74 -21.11 1.36
N ILE A 73 -12.72 -21.55 0.09
CA ILE A 73 -12.23 -20.74 -1.03
C ILE A 73 -13.11 -19.50 -1.23
N PHE A 74 -14.43 -19.64 -1.09
CA PHE A 74 -15.35 -18.52 -1.16
C PHE A 74 -15.07 -17.49 -0.04
N GLY A 75 -14.88 -17.95 1.20
CA GLY A 75 -14.51 -17.10 2.32
C GLY A 75 -13.19 -16.31 2.05
N ILE A 76 -12.17 -16.99 1.51
CA ILE A 76 -10.91 -16.35 1.13
C ILE A 76 -11.12 -15.27 0.05
N LEU A 77 -11.90 -15.56 -0.99
CA LEU A 77 -12.23 -14.58 -2.03
C LEU A 77 -12.98 -13.37 -1.47
N CYS A 78 -13.93 -13.59 -0.54
CA CYS A 78 -14.62 -12.50 0.13
C CYS A 78 -13.66 -11.64 0.97
N ILE A 79 -12.72 -12.24 1.70
CA ILE A 79 -11.71 -11.52 2.47
C ILE A 79 -10.87 -10.65 1.54
N ILE A 80 -10.34 -11.21 0.45
CA ILE A 80 -9.52 -10.46 -0.51
C ILE A 80 -10.34 -9.34 -1.19
N ALA A 81 -11.63 -9.57 -1.48
CA ALA A 81 -12.49 -8.55 -2.08
C ALA A 81 -12.78 -7.37 -1.15
N VAL A 82 -12.90 -7.62 0.16
CA VAL A 82 -13.14 -6.57 1.17
C VAL A 82 -11.84 -5.84 1.54
N TRP A 83 -10.72 -6.57 1.61
CA TRP A 83 -9.39 -6.04 1.96
C TRP A 83 -8.37 -6.35 0.85
N PRO A 84 -8.43 -5.65 -0.29
CA PRO A 84 -7.57 -5.94 -1.45
C PRO A 84 -6.08 -5.65 -1.19
N TYR A 85 -5.75 -4.81 -0.20
CA TYR A 85 -4.39 -4.48 0.23
C TYR A 85 -3.99 -5.16 1.55
N GLY A 86 -4.71 -6.21 1.94
CA GLY A 86 -4.52 -6.92 3.20
C GLY A 86 -5.33 -6.35 4.36
N ILE A 87 -5.51 -7.18 5.39
CA ILE A 87 -6.23 -6.83 6.62
C ILE A 87 -5.39 -5.89 7.48
N ILE A 88 -4.07 -6.13 7.51
CA ILE A 88 -3.11 -5.32 8.26
C ILE A 88 -2.52 -4.29 7.30
N GLN A 89 -2.68 -3.02 7.62
CA GLN A 89 -2.09 -1.94 6.86
C GLN A 89 -0.84 -1.42 7.58
N ARG A 90 0.08 -0.83 6.82
CA ARG A 90 1.30 -0.24 7.39
C ARG A 90 0.98 0.85 8.42
N THR A 91 -0.09 1.59 8.21
CA THR A 91 -0.60 2.62 9.15
C THR A 91 -1.04 2.07 10.50
N ASP A 92 -1.40 0.77 10.58
CA ASP A 92 -1.84 0.15 11.83
C ASP A 92 -0.66 -0.24 12.73
N ILE A 93 0.54 -0.34 12.14
CA ILE A 93 1.77 -0.76 12.82
C ILE A 93 2.67 0.43 13.14
N GLU A 94 2.60 1.47 12.32
CA GLU A 94 3.40 2.67 12.49
C GLU A 94 2.83 3.58 13.60
N SER A 95 3.71 4.42 14.15
CA SER A 95 3.29 5.47 15.08
C SER A 95 2.25 6.40 14.45
N PRO A 96 1.24 6.86 15.21
CA PRO A 96 0.21 7.75 14.71
C PRO A 96 0.80 9.01 14.06
N ALA A 97 0.20 9.48 12.98
CA ALA A 97 0.60 10.71 12.34
C ALA A 97 0.00 11.91 13.09
N ILE A 98 0.85 12.83 13.56
CA ILE A 98 0.43 14.13 14.14
C ILE A 98 0.05 15.13 13.06
N MET A 99 0.56 14.93 11.84
CA MET A 99 0.27 15.80 10.71
C MET A 99 0.29 15.00 9.42
N LYS A 100 -0.71 15.24 8.58
CA LYS A 100 -0.81 14.70 7.24
C LYS A 100 -0.91 15.84 6.25
N ALA A 101 -0.09 15.83 5.21
CA ALA A 101 -0.17 16.80 4.14
C ALA A 101 -0.05 16.09 2.80
N SER A 102 -0.79 16.54 1.80
CA SER A 102 -0.77 15.92 0.48
C SER A 102 -0.63 16.93 -0.63
N ARG A 103 -0.11 16.45 -1.77
CA ARG A 103 -0.10 17.21 -3.02
C ARG A 103 -0.42 16.29 -4.19
N ARG A 104 -1.03 16.84 -5.21
CA ARG A 104 -1.19 16.17 -6.51
C ARG A 104 -0.01 16.52 -7.40
N GLY A 105 0.54 15.52 -8.04
CA GLY A 105 1.59 15.67 -9.04
C GLY A 105 1.03 15.67 -10.47
N VAL A 106 1.94 15.63 -11.43
CA VAL A 106 1.61 15.53 -12.85
C VAL A 106 1.20 14.09 -13.19
N ALA A 107 0.39 13.90 -14.23
CA ALA A 107 -0.03 12.60 -14.73
C ALA A 107 -0.74 11.68 -13.70
N GLY A 108 -1.46 12.27 -12.73
CA GLY A 108 -2.23 11.50 -11.74
C GLY A 108 -1.40 10.99 -10.57
N SER A 109 -0.12 11.36 -10.47
CA SER A 109 0.69 11.05 -9.29
C SER A 109 0.16 11.78 -8.05
N SER A 110 0.30 11.16 -6.89
CA SER A 110 -0.03 11.74 -5.59
C SER A 110 1.12 11.57 -4.62
N TYR A 111 1.27 12.54 -3.72
CA TYR A 111 2.27 12.57 -2.68
C TYR A 111 1.57 12.80 -1.36
N ALA A 112 1.99 12.10 -0.32
CA ALA A 112 1.44 12.24 1.02
C ALA A 112 2.56 12.19 2.06
N LEU A 113 2.77 13.31 2.74
CA LEU A 113 3.73 13.46 3.83
C LEU A 113 3.02 13.20 5.16
N TYR A 114 3.58 12.27 5.93
CA TYR A 114 3.13 11.92 7.27
C TYR A 114 4.24 12.27 8.26
N LEU A 115 3.96 13.14 9.22
CA LEU A 115 4.82 13.38 10.38
C LEU A 115 4.24 12.62 11.55
N LYS A 116 5.02 11.76 12.19
CA LYS A 116 4.56 10.84 13.22
C LYS A 116 4.97 11.31 14.62
N GLU A 117 4.25 10.85 15.64
CA GLU A 117 4.50 11.21 17.04
C GLU A 117 5.89 10.79 17.54
N ASP A 118 6.44 9.72 16.99
CA ASP A 118 7.76 9.20 17.35
C ASP A 118 8.94 10.02 16.77
N GLY A 119 8.67 11.12 16.08
CA GLY A 119 9.68 11.95 15.44
C GLY A 119 10.17 11.39 14.09
N THR A 120 9.50 10.36 13.55
CA THR A 120 9.78 9.86 12.20
C THR A 120 8.82 10.48 11.18
N PHE A 121 9.25 10.53 9.92
CA PHE A 121 8.37 10.92 8.82
C PHE A 121 8.32 9.85 7.74
N ARG A 122 7.26 9.89 6.94
CA ARG A 122 7.13 9.12 5.71
C ARG A 122 6.54 10.03 4.62
N ASP A 123 7.24 10.13 3.50
CA ASP A 123 6.73 10.77 2.27
C ASP A 123 6.42 9.68 1.26
N ARG A 124 5.12 9.47 1.03
CA ARG A 124 4.59 8.43 0.14
C ARG A 124 4.28 9.04 -1.21
N GLN A 125 4.93 8.51 -2.23
CA GLN A 125 4.67 8.85 -3.61
C GLN A 125 3.98 7.68 -4.31
N VAL A 126 2.84 7.95 -4.93
CA VAL A 126 2.10 6.99 -5.77
C VAL A 126 2.04 7.53 -7.19
N CYS A 127 2.63 6.78 -8.13
CA CYS A 127 2.61 7.07 -9.56
C CYS A 127 2.37 5.75 -10.31
N PHE A 128 3.37 5.21 -11.02
CA PHE A 128 3.35 3.84 -11.58
C PHE A 128 3.92 2.81 -10.60
N GLY A 129 3.63 2.96 -9.34
CA GLY A 129 4.11 2.18 -8.21
C GLY A 129 4.06 3.03 -6.96
N VAL A 130 4.44 2.44 -5.83
CA VAL A 130 4.48 3.10 -4.53
C VAL A 130 5.92 3.22 -4.08
N TYR A 131 6.32 4.45 -3.73
CA TYR A 131 7.63 4.77 -3.16
C TYR A 131 7.39 5.44 -1.81
N ASP A 132 8.01 4.92 -0.78
CA ASP A 132 7.98 5.50 0.55
C ASP A 132 9.42 5.95 0.90
N GLU A 133 9.60 7.25 1.15
CA GLU A 133 10.82 7.80 1.71
C GLU A 133 10.60 8.07 3.18
N THR A 134 11.54 7.64 4.02
CA THR A 134 11.42 7.69 5.47
C THR A 134 12.65 8.32 6.10
N GLY A 135 12.49 8.83 7.31
CA GLY A 135 13.58 9.39 8.10
C GLY A 135 13.05 9.95 9.41
N THR A 136 13.87 10.77 10.05
CA THR A 136 13.46 11.50 11.25
C THR A 136 13.27 12.98 10.94
N TYR A 137 12.47 13.66 11.76
CA TYR A 137 12.25 15.08 11.62
C TYR A 137 12.32 15.80 12.96
N ARG A 138 12.52 17.11 12.90
CA ARG A 138 12.44 18.02 14.04
C ARG A 138 11.70 19.28 13.65
N ILE A 139 10.76 19.69 14.46
CA ILE A 139 10.08 20.97 14.29
C ILE A 139 10.74 22.02 15.19
N SER A 140 11.07 23.18 14.60
CA SER A 140 11.53 24.35 15.33
C SER A 140 10.83 25.58 14.76
N ASN A 141 9.98 26.21 15.57
CA ASN A 141 9.04 27.27 15.14
C ASN A 141 8.15 26.73 13.99
N ASP A 142 8.09 27.45 12.88
CA ASP A 142 7.29 27.09 11.70
C ASP A 142 8.10 26.26 10.67
N THR A 143 9.24 25.68 11.08
CA THR A 143 10.12 24.95 10.18
C THR A 143 10.27 23.51 10.61
N ILE A 144 10.08 22.59 9.66
CA ILE A 144 10.33 21.16 9.79
C ILE A 144 11.69 20.87 9.14
N TYR A 145 12.62 20.32 9.90
CA TYR A 145 13.91 19.85 9.40
C TYR A 145 13.85 18.33 9.22
N PHE A 146 14.27 17.83 8.05
CA PHE A 146 14.28 16.42 7.71
C PHE A 146 15.70 15.85 7.80
N PHE A 147 15.83 14.65 8.36
CA PHE A 147 17.10 13.94 8.51
C PHE A 147 16.95 12.56 7.86
N SER A 148 17.43 12.45 6.64
CA SER A 148 17.53 11.21 5.86
C SER A 148 18.55 11.43 4.74
N ASP A 149 19.36 10.42 4.45
CA ASP A 149 20.41 10.53 3.41
C ASP A 149 19.80 10.54 2.01
N ASP A 150 18.72 9.80 1.80
CA ASP A 150 18.07 9.61 0.51
C ASP A 150 16.97 10.64 0.23
N TYR A 151 16.45 11.31 1.26
CA TYR A 151 15.38 12.27 1.09
C TYR A 151 15.86 13.57 0.44
N PRO A 152 15.22 14.06 -0.64
CA PRO A 152 15.71 15.18 -1.42
C PRO A 152 15.53 16.55 -0.74
N PHE A 153 14.76 16.63 0.33
CA PHE A 153 14.46 17.89 1.01
C PHE A 153 15.21 18.00 2.34
N ASP A 154 15.74 19.20 2.64
CA ASP A 154 16.39 19.51 3.92
C ASP A 154 15.41 19.99 4.96
N TYR A 155 14.51 20.87 4.54
CA TYR A 155 13.55 21.48 5.43
C TYR A 155 12.28 21.86 4.68
N ALA A 156 11.22 22.09 5.47
CA ALA A 156 9.97 22.62 4.99
C ALA A 156 9.49 23.75 5.91
N VAL A 157 8.87 24.77 5.35
CA VAL A 157 8.23 25.85 6.10
C VAL A 157 6.74 25.60 6.15
N MET A 158 6.18 25.61 7.36
CA MET A 158 4.75 25.46 7.61
C MET A 158 4.07 26.82 7.58
N ASP A 159 2.92 26.86 6.95
CA ASP A 159 1.92 27.88 7.08
C ASP A 159 0.63 27.23 7.63
N SER A 160 -0.37 27.97 8.01
CA SER A 160 -1.62 27.44 8.60
C SER A 160 -2.29 26.33 7.80
N THR A 161 -2.09 26.31 6.49
CA THR A 161 -2.76 25.37 5.58
C THR A 161 -1.81 24.63 4.64
N THR A 162 -0.53 25.01 4.59
CA THR A 162 0.43 24.46 3.62
C THR A 162 1.79 24.20 4.24
N ILE A 163 2.48 23.20 3.67
CA ILE A 163 3.89 22.92 3.92
C ILE A 163 4.64 23.16 2.62
N ARG A 164 5.61 24.07 2.64
CA ARG A 164 6.50 24.34 1.51
C ARG A 164 7.84 23.69 1.77
N VAL A 165 8.17 22.66 0.98
CA VAL A 165 9.42 21.92 1.10
C VAL A 165 10.51 22.51 0.23
N HIS A 166 11.76 22.53 0.74
CA HIS A 166 12.95 23.06 0.08
C HIS A 166 13.98 21.95 -0.15
N MET A 167 14.47 21.83 -1.39
CA MET A 167 15.41 20.77 -1.80
C MET A 167 16.84 21.01 -1.28
N LYS A 168 17.51 19.93 -0.86
CA LYS A 168 18.92 19.87 -0.41
C LYS A 168 19.91 20.43 -1.41
N ARG A 169 19.70 20.19 -2.70
CA ARG A 169 20.56 20.64 -3.79
C ARG A 169 19.74 20.85 -5.06
N ALA A 170 19.50 22.07 -5.41
CA ALA A 170 19.13 22.41 -6.78
C ALA A 170 20.36 22.23 -7.68
N LYS A 171 20.64 21.00 -8.17
CA LYS A 171 21.60 20.77 -9.26
C LYS A 171 21.12 21.41 -10.54
N ASP A 172 19.85 21.67 -10.64
CA ASP A 172 19.19 22.30 -11.78
C ASP A 172 18.36 23.48 -11.27
N LYS A 173 18.68 24.70 -11.68
CA LYS A 173 17.93 25.90 -11.27
C LYS A 173 16.49 25.89 -11.77
N ASN A 174 16.11 24.95 -12.64
CA ASN A 174 14.78 24.73 -13.19
C ASN A 174 14.05 23.51 -12.57
N ALA A 175 14.72 22.68 -11.75
CA ALA A 175 14.03 21.65 -11.00
C ALA A 175 13.12 22.33 -9.98
N LEU A 176 11.88 21.86 -9.87
CA LEU A 176 10.85 22.32 -8.93
C LEU A 176 11.43 22.43 -7.50
N SER A 177 12.05 23.57 -7.21
CA SER A 177 12.74 23.83 -5.94
C SER A 177 11.78 23.96 -4.76
N ASN A 178 10.47 24.05 -5.03
CA ASN A 178 9.44 24.24 -4.01
C ASN A 178 8.25 23.33 -4.30
N ALA A 179 8.15 22.22 -3.60
CA ALA A 179 6.92 21.46 -3.57
C ALA A 179 6.00 21.99 -2.46
N VAL A 180 4.72 22.16 -2.74
CA VAL A 180 3.73 22.63 -1.78
C VAL A 180 2.79 21.48 -1.46
N TYR A 181 2.69 21.12 -0.19
CA TYR A 181 1.72 20.17 0.35
C TYR A 181 0.62 20.93 1.08
N TYR A 182 -0.60 20.40 1.00
CA TYR A 182 -1.76 20.93 1.72
C TYR A 182 -2.01 20.10 2.98
N ILE A 183 -2.12 20.76 4.13
CA ILE A 183 -2.35 20.12 5.42
C ILE A 183 -3.81 19.66 5.49
N HIS A 184 -4.04 18.45 5.94
CA HIS A 184 -5.35 17.92 6.25
C HIS A 184 -5.54 17.93 7.77
N ASN A 185 -6.50 18.73 8.24
CA ASN A 185 -6.96 18.66 9.61
C ASN A 185 -8.10 17.64 9.66
N ASP A 186 -7.79 16.44 10.16
CA ASP A 186 -8.79 15.39 10.44
C ASP A 186 -9.51 15.67 11.77
#